data_c6951939f71d1f52921d39e2bdcd77de
#
_entry.id   c6951939f71d1f52921d39e2bdcd77de
#
_cell.length_a   1.000
_cell.length_b   1.000
_cell.length_c   1.000
_cell.angle_alpha   90.00
_cell.angle_beta   90.00
_cell.angle_gamma   90.00
#
_symmetry.space_group_name_H-M   'P 1'
#
loop_
_entity.id
_entity.type
_entity.pdbx_description
1 polymer ?
#
loop_
_entity_poly.entity_id
_entity_poly.type
_entity_poly.pdbx_seq_one_letter_code
_entity_poly.pdbx_strand_id
1 'polypeptide(L)'
;MKNFAFLVFVSLIAIFLAGCGYYPMSYYTKQNLGENIYVESIVNLADPENSLIAKDALNQAIAQKFHLRLVAKSEADTIIRTEITSVSLDSIADNDAGFANFYRASVNMSFEYTDKKGVVRKFSNYGFYDFPVDVISTLTDENRFNAIKEASISAIDKFIAQVAFFR
;
A
#
# COMPACT_ATOMS: atom_id res chain seq x y z
N MET A 1 -26.28 -22.88 -44.87
CA MET A 1 -26.08 -23.45 -43.51
C MET A 1 -24.71 -23.11 -42.95
N LYS A 2 -23.60 -23.15 -43.69
CA LYS A 2 -22.24 -22.78 -43.17
C LYS A 2 -22.14 -21.34 -42.64
N ASN A 3 -22.74 -20.37 -43.34
CA ASN A 3 -22.67 -18.96 -42.93
C ASN A 3 -23.50 -18.64 -41.70
N PHE A 4 -24.59 -19.39 -41.45
CA PHE A 4 -25.40 -19.23 -40.24
C PHE A 4 -24.69 -19.74 -38.99
N ALA A 5 -24.01 -20.89 -39.10
CA ALA A 5 -23.20 -21.42 -37.99
C ALA A 5 -22.01 -20.50 -37.65
N PHE A 6 -21.39 -19.87 -38.65
CA PHE A 6 -20.31 -18.90 -38.44
C PHE A 6 -20.83 -17.64 -37.73
N LEU A 7 -21.99 -17.10 -38.10
CA LEU A 7 -22.63 -15.96 -37.45
C LEU A 7 -22.97 -16.24 -35.97
N VAL A 8 -23.51 -17.43 -35.70
CA VAL A 8 -23.80 -17.85 -34.29
C VAL A 8 -22.52 -17.97 -33.49
N PHE A 9 -21.45 -18.51 -34.05
CA PHE A 9 -20.16 -18.65 -33.38
C PHE A 9 -19.52 -17.29 -33.07
N VAL A 10 -19.54 -16.33 -33.99
CA VAL A 10 -19.03 -14.96 -33.80
C VAL A 10 -19.86 -14.21 -32.75
N SER A 11 -21.20 -14.38 -32.78
CA SER A 11 -22.08 -13.79 -31.75
C SER A 11 -21.81 -14.34 -30.34
N LEU A 12 -21.54 -15.65 -30.24
CA LEU A 12 -21.19 -16.28 -28.95
C LEU A 12 -19.84 -15.74 -28.41
N ILE A 13 -18.84 -15.57 -29.27
CA ILE A 13 -17.54 -14.98 -28.87
C ILE A 13 -17.72 -13.52 -28.42
N ALA A 14 -18.55 -12.74 -29.12
CA ALA A 14 -18.82 -11.35 -28.74
C ALA A 14 -19.47 -11.21 -27.35
N ILE A 15 -20.35 -12.15 -26.98
CA ILE A 15 -20.97 -12.19 -25.64
C ILE A 15 -19.92 -12.50 -24.56
N PHE A 16 -18.97 -13.40 -24.80
CA PHE A 16 -17.88 -13.71 -23.87
C PHE A 16 -16.90 -12.55 -23.69
N LEU A 17 -16.67 -11.72 -24.70
CA LEU A 17 -15.80 -10.53 -24.64
C LEU A 17 -16.46 -9.33 -23.93
N ALA A 18 -17.78 -9.26 -23.85
CA ALA A 18 -18.52 -8.18 -23.19
C ALA A 18 -18.62 -8.34 -21.65
N GLY A 19 -18.12 -9.43 -21.07
CA GLY A 19 -18.49 -9.91 -19.72
C GLY A 19 -17.59 -9.56 -18.57
N CYS A 20 -16.48 -8.82 -18.72
CA CYS A 20 -15.64 -8.46 -17.56
C CYS A 20 -15.77 -6.98 -17.20
N GLY A 21 -16.79 -6.66 -16.41
CA GLY A 21 -16.91 -5.35 -15.74
C GLY A 21 -15.88 -5.17 -14.61
N TYR A 22 -14.58 -5.31 -14.94
CA TYR A 22 -13.50 -5.06 -13.97
C TYR A 22 -13.28 -3.56 -13.83
N TYR A 23 -13.63 -3.02 -12.66
CA TYR A 23 -13.24 -1.66 -12.28
C TYR A 23 -11.91 -1.71 -11.53
N PRO A 24 -10.92 -0.88 -11.90
CA PRO A 24 -9.65 -0.81 -11.18
C PRO A 24 -9.85 -0.33 -9.74
N MET A 25 -9.00 -0.76 -8.84
CA MET A 25 -9.06 -0.40 -7.42
C MET A 25 -9.07 1.12 -7.20
N SER A 26 -8.37 1.88 -8.03
CA SER A 26 -8.34 3.35 -8.04
C SER A 26 -9.73 3.99 -8.19
N TYR A 27 -10.66 3.34 -8.92
CA TYR A 27 -12.04 3.84 -9.06
C TYR A 27 -12.78 3.84 -7.71
N TYR A 28 -12.70 2.73 -6.97
CA TYR A 28 -13.35 2.60 -5.66
C TYR A 28 -12.70 3.51 -4.61
N THR A 29 -11.39 3.63 -4.65
CA THR A 29 -10.64 4.53 -3.74
C THR A 29 -11.06 5.99 -3.95
N LYS A 30 -11.20 6.44 -5.21
CA LYS A 30 -11.73 7.79 -5.53
C LYS A 30 -13.15 8.00 -5.01
N GLN A 31 -14.00 6.99 -5.08
CA GLN A 31 -15.37 7.12 -4.56
C GLN A 31 -15.39 7.34 -3.04
N ASN A 32 -14.51 6.69 -2.30
CA ASN A 32 -14.48 6.72 -0.84
C ASN A 32 -13.67 7.90 -0.27
N LEU A 33 -12.52 8.23 -0.89
CA LEU A 33 -11.61 9.26 -0.40
C LEU A 33 -11.74 10.62 -1.13
N GLY A 34 -12.28 10.66 -2.35
CA GLY A 34 -12.19 11.83 -3.21
C GLY A 34 -10.95 11.81 -4.10
N GLU A 35 -10.66 12.94 -4.75
CA GLU A 35 -9.51 13.07 -5.66
C GLU A 35 -8.32 13.76 -5.00
N ASN A 36 -8.58 14.67 -4.06
CA ASN A 36 -7.59 15.51 -3.41
C ASN A 36 -7.32 15.01 -1.99
N ILE A 37 -6.10 14.55 -1.74
CA ILE A 37 -5.71 13.93 -0.49
C ILE A 37 -4.62 14.75 0.20
N TYR A 38 -4.75 14.93 1.50
CA TYR A 38 -3.67 15.41 2.35
C TYR A 38 -3.24 14.31 3.31
N VAL A 39 -1.93 14.07 3.41
CA VAL A 39 -1.35 13.10 4.36
C VAL A 39 -0.77 13.84 5.56
N GLU A 40 -1.32 13.55 6.72
CA GLU A 40 -0.85 14.02 8.01
C GLU A 40 -0.13 12.87 8.72
N SER A 41 1.21 12.93 8.82
CA SER A 41 1.96 11.92 9.57
C SER A 41 2.05 12.34 11.03
N ILE A 42 1.66 11.42 11.90
CA ILE A 42 1.91 11.54 13.34
C ILE A 42 3.34 11.06 13.57
N VAL A 43 4.21 11.98 13.99
CA VAL A 43 5.61 11.68 14.23
C VAL A 43 5.74 11.02 15.60
N ASN A 44 6.23 9.78 15.63
CA ASN A 44 6.65 9.14 16.86
C ASN A 44 7.97 9.79 17.32
N LEU A 45 7.95 10.47 18.47
CA LEU A 45 9.13 11.16 19.01
C LEU A 45 10.28 10.21 19.36
N ALA A 46 9.99 8.94 19.59
CA ALA A 46 11.01 7.93 19.84
C ALA A 46 11.73 7.48 18.56
N ASP A 47 11.07 7.61 17.39
CA ASP A 47 11.61 7.21 16.08
C ASP A 47 11.06 8.11 14.95
N PRO A 48 11.56 9.35 14.88
CA PRO A 48 11.06 10.33 13.89
C PRO A 48 11.44 9.97 12.45
N GLU A 49 12.56 9.29 12.24
CA GLU A 49 13.04 8.88 10.92
C GLU A 49 12.07 7.91 10.27
N ASN A 50 11.64 6.86 10.97
CA ASN A 50 10.68 5.88 10.44
C ASN A 50 9.32 6.53 10.14
N SER A 51 8.91 7.54 10.91
CA SER A 51 7.67 8.30 10.65
C SER A 51 7.74 9.06 9.32
N LEU A 52 8.91 9.62 8.97
CA LEU A 52 9.11 10.30 7.68
C LEU A 52 9.10 9.32 6.52
N ILE A 53 9.77 8.16 6.66
CA ILE A 53 9.77 7.08 5.66
C ILE A 53 8.34 6.65 5.34
N ALA A 54 7.51 6.43 6.35
CA ALA A 54 6.12 6.02 6.17
C ALA A 54 5.29 7.09 5.44
N LYS A 55 5.48 8.36 5.79
CA LYS A 55 4.80 9.47 5.11
C LYS A 55 5.15 9.51 3.62
N ASP A 56 6.43 9.40 3.29
CA ASP A 56 6.90 9.44 1.90
C ASP A 56 6.41 8.22 1.12
N ALA A 57 6.43 7.02 1.73
CA ALA A 57 5.88 5.80 1.14
C ALA A 57 4.38 5.94 0.85
N LEU A 58 3.60 6.51 1.78
CA LEU A 58 2.16 6.74 1.58
C LEU A 58 1.89 7.79 0.49
N ASN A 59 2.63 8.89 0.47
CA ASN A 59 2.53 9.91 -0.58
C ASN A 59 2.81 9.31 -1.96
N GLN A 60 3.86 8.50 -2.07
CA GLN A 60 4.21 7.82 -3.32
C GLN A 60 3.12 6.84 -3.76
N ALA A 61 2.55 6.06 -2.84
CA ALA A 61 1.47 5.13 -3.14
C ALA A 61 0.20 5.86 -3.61
N ILE A 62 -0.18 6.95 -2.95
CA ILE A 62 -1.34 7.77 -3.33
C ILE A 62 -1.18 8.33 -4.75
N ALA A 63 -0.02 8.90 -5.06
CA ALA A 63 0.22 9.51 -6.37
C ALA A 63 0.35 8.46 -7.49
N GLN A 64 1.15 7.41 -7.27
CA GLN A 64 1.54 6.48 -8.33
C GLN A 64 0.57 5.31 -8.53
N LYS A 65 0.04 4.74 -7.45
CA LYS A 65 -0.82 3.55 -7.53
C LYS A 65 -2.30 3.89 -7.67
N PHE A 66 -2.73 4.98 -7.03
CA PHE A 66 -4.16 5.33 -6.97
C PHE A 66 -4.54 6.50 -7.84
N HIS A 67 -3.55 7.18 -8.46
CA HIS A 67 -3.75 8.35 -9.30
C HIS A 67 -4.61 9.43 -8.63
N LEU A 68 -4.44 9.59 -7.31
CA LEU A 68 -5.04 10.66 -6.51
C LEU A 68 -4.05 11.82 -6.42
N ARG A 69 -4.56 13.03 -6.22
CA ARG A 69 -3.73 14.25 -6.13
C ARG A 69 -3.40 14.54 -4.67
N LEU A 70 -2.11 14.79 -4.42
CA LEU A 70 -1.66 15.33 -3.14
C LEU A 70 -1.80 16.85 -3.17
N VAL A 71 -2.49 17.40 -2.19
CA VAL A 71 -2.79 18.83 -2.10
C VAL A 71 -2.49 19.38 -0.70
N ALA A 72 -2.58 20.68 -0.53
CA ALA A 72 -2.52 21.30 0.79
C ALA A 72 -3.74 20.92 1.64
N LYS A 73 -3.60 20.96 2.98
CA LYS A 73 -4.65 20.57 3.92
C LYS A 73 -5.98 21.28 3.70
N SER A 74 -5.94 22.55 3.27
CA SER A 74 -7.13 23.37 3.00
C SER A 74 -7.89 22.99 1.73
N GLU A 75 -7.26 22.24 0.82
CA GLU A 75 -7.82 21.86 -0.48
C GLU A 75 -8.16 20.35 -0.55
N ALA A 76 -7.93 19.63 0.53
CA ALA A 76 -8.10 18.18 0.56
C ALA A 76 -9.57 17.79 0.73
N ASP A 77 -10.01 16.83 -0.08
CA ASP A 77 -11.31 16.14 0.09
C ASP A 77 -11.26 15.22 1.32
N THR A 78 -10.10 14.60 1.55
CA THR A 78 -9.86 13.71 2.69
C THR A 78 -8.46 13.93 3.27
N ILE A 79 -8.40 13.97 4.60
CA ILE A 79 -7.15 13.97 5.35
C ILE A 79 -6.92 12.56 5.87
N ILE A 80 -5.81 11.94 5.46
CA ILE A 80 -5.38 10.63 5.96
C ILE A 80 -4.30 10.88 7.01
N ARG A 81 -4.58 10.51 8.25
CA ARG A 81 -3.59 10.47 9.32
C ARG A 81 -2.94 9.12 9.36
N THR A 82 -1.61 9.08 9.40
CA THR A 82 -0.84 7.84 9.48
C THR A 82 0.22 7.92 10.58
N GLU A 83 0.46 6.79 11.22
CA GLU A 83 1.46 6.61 12.25
C GLU A 83 2.11 5.24 12.12
N ILE A 84 3.44 5.16 12.23
CA ILE A 84 4.12 3.88 12.50
C ILE A 84 4.02 3.60 13.99
N THR A 85 3.36 2.49 14.35
CA THR A 85 3.18 2.08 15.74
C THR A 85 4.29 1.15 16.23
N SER A 86 4.91 0.38 15.33
CA SER A 86 6.10 -0.41 15.64
C SER A 86 6.89 -0.76 14.39
N VAL A 87 8.20 -0.90 14.57
CA VAL A 87 9.16 -1.42 13.58
C VAL A 87 10.01 -2.49 14.24
N SER A 88 10.23 -3.61 13.55
CA SER A 88 11.24 -4.60 13.94
C SER A 88 12.05 -5.06 12.73
N LEU A 89 13.28 -5.47 12.99
CA LEU A 89 14.19 -6.11 12.03
C LEU A 89 14.72 -7.38 12.68
N ASP A 90 14.27 -8.52 12.16
CA ASP A 90 14.55 -9.82 12.73
C ASP A 90 15.31 -10.69 11.73
N SER A 91 16.32 -11.43 12.18
CA SER A 91 16.92 -12.49 11.36
C SER A 91 15.91 -13.62 11.20
N ILE A 92 15.72 -14.09 9.96
CA ILE A 92 14.81 -15.18 9.62
C ILE A 92 15.52 -16.41 9.05
N ALA A 93 16.78 -16.26 8.65
CA ALA A 93 17.61 -17.37 8.22
C ALA A 93 19.10 -17.10 8.45
N ASP A 94 19.84 -18.15 8.76
CA ASP A 94 21.28 -18.15 8.92
C ASP A 94 21.91 -18.99 7.80
N ASN A 95 23.17 -18.68 7.47
CA ASN A 95 23.96 -19.47 6.53
C ASN A 95 24.56 -20.71 7.22
N ASP A 96 25.24 -21.58 6.44
CA ASP A 96 25.89 -22.80 6.94
C ASP A 96 26.96 -22.55 8.01
N ALA A 97 27.48 -21.32 8.13
CA ALA A 97 28.44 -20.92 9.15
C ALA A 97 27.77 -20.30 10.39
N GLY A 98 26.43 -20.25 10.44
CA GLY A 98 25.67 -19.74 11.58
C GLY A 98 25.56 -18.21 11.63
N PHE A 99 25.86 -17.50 10.54
CA PHE A 99 25.67 -16.06 10.45
C PHE A 99 24.32 -15.72 9.79
N ALA A 100 23.61 -14.74 10.34
CA ALA A 100 22.38 -14.23 9.77
C ALA A 100 22.61 -13.69 8.35
N ASN A 101 21.90 -14.26 7.37
CA ASN A 101 22.03 -13.89 5.96
C ASN A 101 20.71 -13.44 5.34
N PHE A 102 19.59 -13.58 6.06
CA PHE A 102 18.28 -13.13 5.61
C PHE A 102 17.54 -12.46 6.76
N TYR A 103 17.01 -11.28 6.50
CA TYR A 103 16.30 -10.47 7.49
C TYR A 103 14.89 -10.16 7.04
N ARG A 104 14.02 -9.96 8.01
CA ARG A 104 12.67 -9.41 7.83
C ARG A 104 12.54 -8.07 8.51
N ALA A 105 12.19 -7.05 7.74
CA ALA A 105 11.66 -5.81 8.28
C ALA A 105 10.15 -5.96 8.46
N SER A 106 9.64 -5.63 9.63
CA SER A 106 8.22 -5.66 9.94
C SER A 106 7.77 -4.29 10.43
N VAL A 107 6.66 -3.79 9.90
CA VAL A 107 6.10 -2.48 10.22
C VAL A 107 4.62 -2.62 10.54
N ASN A 108 4.19 -2.09 11.68
CA ASN A 108 2.78 -1.87 11.98
C ASN A 108 2.46 -0.39 11.79
N MET A 109 1.40 -0.12 11.04
CA MET A 109 0.92 1.24 10.77
C MET A 109 -0.54 1.38 11.15
N SER A 110 -0.89 2.50 11.76
CA SER A 110 -2.25 2.93 11.93
C SER A 110 -2.61 4.00 10.89
N PHE A 111 -3.86 3.96 10.44
CA PHE A 111 -4.43 4.91 9.50
C PHE A 111 -5.78 5.37 10.02
N GLU A 112 -6.03 6.67 9.94
CA GLU A 112 -7.30 7.27 10.28
C GLU A 112 -7.71 8.25 9.19
N TYR A 113 -8.96 8.19 8.75
CA TYR A 113 -9.55 9.20 7.88
C TYR A 113 -11.05 9.36 8.16
N THR A 114 -11.61 10.49 7.75
CA THR A 114 -13.05 10.71 7.81
C THR A 114 -13.64 10.45 6.42
N ASP A 115 -14.61 9.54 6.33
CA ASP A 115 -15.29 9.24 5.07
C ASP A 115 -16.27 10.36 4.66
N LYS A 116 -16.82 10.28 3.45
CA LYS A 116 -17.77 11.27 2.91
C LYS A 116 -19.08 11.36 3.71
N LYS A 117 -19.35 10.37 4.57
CA LYS A 117 -20.53 10.37 5.48
C LYS A 117 -20.21 11.02 6.83
N GLY A 118 -18.98 11.52 7.02
CA GLY A 118 -18.51 12.11 8.26
C GLY A 118 -18.10 11.08 9.34
N VAL A 119 -17.98 9.80 8.98
CA VAL A 119 -17.60 8.74 9.90
C VAL A 119 -16.08 8.60 9.93
N VAL A 120 -15.50 8.62 11.13
CA VAL A 120 -14.08 8.35 11.32
C VAL A 120 -13.82 6.86 11.16
N ARG A 121 -12.92 6.53 10.25
CA ARG A 121 -12.47 5.17 9.96
C ARG A 121 -11.04 4.98 10.44
N LYS A 122 -10.80 3.88 11.16
CA LYS A 122 -9.48 3.52 11.69
C LYS A 122 -9.10 2.12 11.21
N PHE A 123 -7.85 1.99 10.76
CA PHE A 123 -7.28 0.72 10.31
C PHE A 123 -5.91 0.54 10.94
N SER A 124 -5.56 -0.71 11.20
CA SER A 124 -4.22 -1.10 11.61
C SER A 124 -3.74 -2.19 10.67
N ASN A 125 -2.61 -1.96 10.01
CA ASN A 125 -2.07 -2.87 9.02
C ASN A 125 -0.62 -3.20 9.32
N TYR A 126 -0.32 -4.49 9.15
CA TYR A 126 1.02 -5.05 9.25
C TYR A 126 1.58 -5.23 7.83
N GLY A 127 2.77 -4.72 7.60
CA GLY A 127 3.56 -4.97 6.40
C GLY A 127 4.89 -5.61 6.75
N PHE A 128 5.47 -6.35 5.82
CA PHE A 128 6.80 -6.91 5.96
C PHE A 128 7.54 -6.95 4.62
N TYR A 129 8.85 -6.98 4.71
CA TYR A 129 9.74 -7.14 3.57
C TYR A 129 10.94 -7.99 3.97
N ASP A 130 11.20 -9.06 3.20
CA ASP A 130 12.31 -9.98 3.43
C ASP A 130 13.45 -9.62 2.47
N PHE A 131 14.68 -9.54 2.99
CA PHE A 131 15.83 -9.15 2.20
C PHE A 131 17.10 -9.89 2.63
N PRO A 132 17.98 -10.21 1.66
CA PRO A 132 19.27 -10.82 1.95
C PRO A 132 20.26 -9.77 2.45
N VAL A 133 21.18 -10.21 3.31
CA VAL A 133 22.37 -9.44 3.70
C VAL A 133 23.60 -10.28 3.41
N ASP A 134 24.57 -9.73 2.70
CA ASP A 134 25.80 -10.43 2.38
C ASP A 134 26.60 -10.77 3.64
N VAL A 135 27.19 -11.96 3.66
CA VAL A 135 27.92 -12.54 4.79
C VAL A 135 29.07 -11.66 5.30
N ILE A 136 29.55 -10.75 4.48
CA ILE A 136 30.69 -9.85 4.78
C ILE A 136 30.18 -8.47 5.21
N SER A 137 28.91 -8.13 4.96
CA SER A 137 28.35 -6.82 5.28
C SER A 137 27.45 -6.89 6.50
N THR A 138 27.73 -6.04 7.47
CA THR A 138 26.77 -5.72 8.53
C THR A 138 25.54 -5.07 7.91
N LEU A 139 24.40 -5.23 8.57
CA LEU A 139 23.16 -4.53 8.21
C LEU A 139 23.44 -3.01 8.13
N THR A 140 23.45 -2.46 6.92
CA THR A 140 23.72 -1.03 6.70
C THR A 140 22.45 -0.20 6.95
N ASP A 141 22.62 1.09 7.26
CA ASP A 141 21.50 2.03 7.42
C ASP A 141 20.67 2.13 6.13
N GLU A 142 21.31 2.04 4.96
CA GLU A 142 20.65 2.03 3.66
C GLU A 142 19.74 0.80 3.50
N ASN A 143 20.24 -0.40 3.83
CA ASN A 143 19.46 -1.63 3.79
C ASN A 143 18.27 -1.55 4.75
N ARG A 144 18.49 -1.04 5.96
CA ARG A 144 17.47 -0.81 6.97
C ARG A 144 16.39 0.15 6.46
N PHE A 145 16.80 1.31 5.93
CA PHE A 145 15.90 2.32 5.39
C PHE A 145 15.02 1.74 4.26
N ASN A 146 15.64 1.08 3.28
CA ASN A 146 14.93 0.49 2.16
C ASN A 146 13.96 -0.62 2.61
N ALA A 147 14.37 -1.46 3.56
CA ALA A 147 13.55 -2.53 4.08
C ALA A 147 12.31 -2.00 4.84
N ILE A 148 12.47 -0.96 5.67
CA ILE A 148 11.37 -0.32 6.36
C ILE A 148 10.41 0.36 5.37
N LYS A 149 10.96 1.00 4.32
CA LYS A 149 10.16 1.60 3.26
C LYS A 149 9.30 0.56 2.54
N GLU A 150 9.88 -0.56 2.10
CA GLU A 150 9.16 -1.62 1.41
C GLU A 150 8.12 -2.32 2.32
N ALA A 151 8.45 -2.55 3.59
CA ALA A 151 7.50 -3.05 4.57
C ALA A 151 6.33 -2.05 4.79
N SER A 152 6.62 -0.75 4.82
CA SER A 152 5.59 0.31 4.92
C SER A 152 4.69 0.32 3.68
N ILE A 153 5.25 0.18 2.48
CA ILE A 153 4.46 0.05 1.23
C ILE A 153 3.52 -1.16 1.31
N SER A 154 3.99 -2.29 1.82
CA SER A 154 3.15 -3.50 2.02
C SER A 154 1.97 -3.25 2.98
N ALA A 155 2.17 -2.50 4.06
CA ALA A 155 1.09 -2.11 4.99
C ALA A 155 0.09 -1.14 4.35
N ILE A 156 0.61 -0.17 3.58
CA ILE A 156 -0.18 0.83 2.85
C ILE A 156 -1.06 0.17 1.77
N ASP A 157 -0.55 -0.80 1.03
CA ASP A 157 -1.31 -1.54 0.02
C ASP A 157 -2.53 -2.24 0.63
N LYS A 158 -2.37 -2.82 1.83
CA LYS A 158 -3.49 -3.43 2.58
C LYS A 158 -4.52 -2.38 3.01
N PHE A 159 -4.06 -1.23 3.53
CA PHE A 159 -4.95 -0.12 3.89
C PHE A 159 -5.79 0.33 2.70
N ILE A 160 -5.18 0.53 1.55
CA ILE A 160 -5.88 1.02 0.37
C ILE A 160 -6.85 -0.02 -0.19
N ALA A 161 -6.48 -1.31 -0.15
CA ALA A 161 -7.42 -2.39 -0.48
C ALA A 161 -8.64 -2.35 0.45
N GLN A 162 -8.44 -2.17 1.76
CA GLN A 162 -9.55 -2.04 2.72
C GLN A 162 -10.44 -0.84 2.39
N VAL A 163 -9.86 0.34 2.11
CA VAL A 163 -10.61 1.54 1.73
C VAL A 163 -11.43 1.32 0.45
N ALA A 164 -10.87 0.64 -0.55
CA ALA A 164 -11.55 0.37 -1.80
C ALA A 164 -12.77 -0.57 -1.63
N PHE A 165 -12.69 -1.54 -0.71
CA PHE A 165 -13.75 -2.52 -0.48
C PHE A 165 -14.74 -2.12 0.62
N PHE A 166 -14.48 -1.08 1.37
CA PHE A 166 -15.39 -0.60 2.42
C PHE A 166 -16.57 0.14 1.80
N ARG A 167 -17.75 -0.50 1.84
CA ARG A 167 -19.04 0.07 1.40
C ARG A 167 -19.87 0.53 2.59
#